data_0641bafa02bd1f6c81472e7cb0c877eb
#
_entry.id   0641bafa02bd1f6c81472e7cb0c877eb
#
_cell.length_a   1.000
_cell.length_b   1.000
_cell.length_c   1.000
_cell.angle_alpha   90.00
_cell.angle_beta   90.00
_cell.angle_gamma   90.00
#
_symmetry.space_group_name_H-M   'P 1'
#
loop_
_entity.id
_entity.type
_entity.pdbx_description
1 polymer ?
#
loop_
_entity_poly.entity_id
_entity_poly.type
_entity_poly.pdbx_seq_one_letter_code
_entity_poly.pdbx_strand_id
1 'polypeptide(L)'
;MRMKDNKKRSVLFLLFLIIAGLGKTMSQEVNVGEIVFSHIKDSYEWHITQWDNKEIAIPLPVIVHSPERGWFVFPSSELSHGKAYNGFFIASSGAYEGKILERNTAGDEIRPFDLSITKNVLGLMLSTFILLFIVLKLANWYKNKPLEAPSGWKGMI
;
A
#
# COMPACT_ATOMS: atom_id res chain seq x y z
N MET A 1 23.50 -52.67 -6.17
CA MET A 1 23.03 -51.83 -5.06
C MET A 1 23.79 -50.51 -4.89
N ARG A 2 24.68 -50.14 -5.81
CA ARG A 2 25.60 -48.96 -5.71
C ARG A 2 25.11 -47.67 -6.40
N MET A 3 24.10 -47.76 -7.27
CA MET A 3 23.61 -46.59 -8.04
C MET A 3 22.60 -45.69 -7.29
N LYS A 4 21.97 -46.19 -6.23
CA LYS A 4 20.96 -45.43 -5.44
C LYS A 4 21.60 -44.43 -4.46
N ASP A 5 22.84 -44.71 -4.03
CA ASP A 5 23.55 -43.83 -3.07
C ASP A 5 24.19 -42.61 -3.74
N ASN A 6 24.60 -42.73 -5.01
CA ASN A 6 25.17 -41.60 -5.75
C ASN A 6 24.13 -40.52 -6.02
N LYS A 7 22.86 -40.86 -6.33
CA LYS A 7 21.77 -39.88 -6.50
C LYS A 7 21.47 -39.14 -5.23
N LYS A 8 21.45 -39.83 -4.08
CA LYS A 8 21.24 -39.21 -2.77
C LYS A 8 22.40 -38.26 -2.42
N ARG A 9 23.64 -38.63 -2.68
CA ARG A 9 24.81 -37.76 -2.45
C ARG A 9 24.80 -36.54 -3.36
N SER A 10 24.40 -36.67 -4.64
CA SER A 10 24.27 -35.55 -5.56
C SER A 10 23.15 -34.58 -5.12
N VAL A 11 22.01 -35.10 -4.65
CA VAL A 11 20.92 -34.26 -4.14
C VAL A 11 21.33 -33.51 -2.86
N LEU A 12 22.03 -34.18 -1.94
CA LEU A 12 22.57 -33.56 -0.72
C LEU A 12 23.62 -32.49 -1.05
N PHE A 13 24.46 -32.71 -2.03
CA PHE A 13 25.48 -31.76 -2.50
C PHE A 13 24.84 -30.54 -3.18
N LEU A 14 23.77 -30.74 -3.96
CA LEU A 14 22.98 -29.67 -4.57
C LEU A 14 22.23 -28.83 -3.51
N LEU A 15 21.68 -29.53 -2.51
CA LEU A 15 21.01 -28.85 -1.37
C LEU A 15 22.02 -28.03 -0.54
N PHE A 16 23.22 -28.55 -0.31
CA PHE A 16 24.31 -27.85 0.35
C PHE A 16 24.79 -26.63 -0.43
N LEU A 17 24.89 -26.72 -1.76
CA LEU A 17 25.24 -25.60 -2.65
C LEU A 17 24.16 -24.50 -2.64
N ILE A 18 22.89 -24.87 -2.60
CA ILE A 18 21.77 -23.92 -2.50
C ILE A 18 21.83 -23.21 -1.15
N ILE A 19 22.04 -23.93 -0.05
CA ILE A 19 22.15 -23.35 1.30
C ILE A 19 23.40 -22.49 1.43
N ALA A 20 24.53 -22.89 0.87
CA ALA A 20 25.78 -22.10 0.87
C ALA A 20 25.69 -20.84 -0.02
N GLY A 21 24.87 -20.87 -1.08
CA GLY A 21 24.61 -19.73 -1.96
C GLY A 21 23.72 -18.65 -1.33
N LEU A 22 22.91 -19.01 -0.33
CA LEU A 22 22.06 -18.09 0.42
C LEU A 22 22.83 -17.28 1.49
N GLY A 23 24.10 -17.61 1.75
CA GLY A 23 24.92 -17.01 2.82
C GLY A 23 25.60 -15.67 2.49
N LYS A 24 25.32 -15.02 1.37
CA LYS A 24 25.80 -13.67 1.04
C LYS A 24 24.64 -12.67 0.96
N THR A 25 23.80 -12.64 1.97
CA THR A 25 23.06 -11.42 2.23
C THR A 25 24.03 -10.43 2.87
N MET A 26 24.43 -9.42 2.12
CA MET A 26 25.01 -8.22 2.71
C MET A 26 24.03 -7.77 3.78
N SER A 27 24.46 -7.80 5.02
CA SER A 27 23.72 -7.20 6.14
C SER A 27 23.84 -5.68 5.99
N GLN A 28 23.07 -5.10 5.08
CA GLN A 28 22.57 -3.76 5.27
C GLN A 28 21.72 -3.87 6.54
N GLU A 29 22.04 -3.10 7.57
CA GLU A 29 21.14 -2.95 8.71
C GLU A 29 19.84 -2.36 8.17
N VAL A 30 18.97 -3.26 7.75
CA VAL A 30 17.64 -2.90 7.31
C VAL A 30 16.89 -2.54 8.58
N ASN A 31 16.65 -1.27 8.81
CA ASN A 31 15.84 -0.82 9.93
C ASN A 31 14.40 -1.30 9.68
N VAL A 32 14.14 -2.52 10.17
CA VAL A 32 12.83 -3.18 10.00
C VAL A 32 11.70 -2.31 10.53
N GLY A 33 11.96 -1.54 11.60
CA GLY A 33 11.01 -0.57 12.14
C GLY A 33 10.64 0.50 11.11
N GLU A 34 11.61 1.09 10.44
CA GLU A 34 11.38 2.13 9.42
C GLU A 34 10.60 1.60 8.22
N ILE A 35 10.91 0.39 7.77
CA ILE A 35 10.15 -0.27 6.69
C ILE A 35 8.71 -0.51 7.11
N VAL A 36 8.49 -1.08 8.29
CA VAL A 36 7.13 -1.33 8.80
C VAL A 36 6.38 -0.01 8.94
N PHE A 37 6.98 1.02 9.54
CA PHE A 37 6.36 2.34 9.69
C PHE A 37 6.04 2.98 8.35
N SER A 38 6.91 2.90 7.36
CA SER A 38 6.63 3.44 6.02
C SER A 38 5.47 2.73 5.33
N HIS A 39 5.27 1.43 5.60
CA HIS A 39 4.16 0.67 5.03
C HIS A 39 2.82 0.94 5.72
N ILE A 40 2.80 1.21 7.02
CA ILE A 40 1.56 1.50 7.76
C ILE A 40 1.25 3.00 7.80
N LYS A 41 2.24 3.89 7.63
CA LYS A 41 2.01 5.33 7.57
C LYS A 41 1.12 5.65 6.37
N ASP A 42 0.07 6.41 6.63
CA ASP A 42 -0.84 6.84 5.58
C ASP A 42 -0.18 7.84 4.63
N SER A 43 -0.55 7.81 3.35
CA SER A 43 0.01 8.70 2.34
C SER A 43 -1.02 9.02 1.25
N TYR A 44 -0.79 10.12 0.54
CA TYR A 44 -1.61 10.56 -0.59
C TYR A 44 -1.24 9.87 -1.91
N GLU A 45 -0.25 8.98 -1.87
CA GLU A 45 0.17 8.16 -3.01
C GLU A 45 0.17 6.69 -2.61
N TRP A 46 -0.27 5.82 -3.51
CA TRP A 46 -0.15 4.39 -3.32
C TRP A 46 1.10 3.87 -4.01
N HIS A 47 2.13 3.70 -3.21
CA HIS A 47 3.39 3.13 -3.65
C HIS A 47 3.22 1.63 -3.94
N ILE A 48 3.47 1.21 -5.20
CA ILE A 48 3.30 -0.18 -5.60
C ILE A 48 4.63 -0.91 -5.55
N THR A 49 5.64 -0.36 -6.20
CA THR A 49 6.97 -0.99 -6.30
C THR A 49 8.01 0.03 -6.76
N GLN A 50 9.26 -0.36 -6.60
CA GLN A 50 10.40 0.35 -7.15
C GLN A 50 11.01 -0.51 -8.25
N TRP A 51 11.08 0.00 -9.46
CA TRP A 51 11.67 -0.67 -10.62
C TRP A 51 12.75 0.23 -11.21
N ASP A 52 13.98 -0.30 -11.31
CA ASP A 52 15.13 0.40 -11.91
C ASP A 52 15.33 1.83 -11.37
N ASN A 53 15.36 1.97 -10.04
CA ASN A 53 15.42 3.24 -9.31
C ASN A 53 14.28 4.24 -9.60
N LYS A 54 13.20 3.81 -10.26
CA LYS A 54 11.98 4.59 -10.43
C LYS A 54 10.89 4.07 -9.50
N GLU A 55 10.35 4.96 -8.72
CA GLU A 55 9.19 4.68 -7.89
C GLU A 55 7.93 4.63 -8.77
N ILE A 56 7.22 3.49 -8.70
CA ILE A 56 5.92 3.33 -9.34
C ILE A 56 4.88 3.52 -8.26
N ALA A 57 4.25 4.69 -8.26
CA ALA A 57 3.18 5.04 -7.35
C ALA A 57 1.93 5.45 -8.14
N ILE A 58 0.76 5.10 -7.63
CA ILE A 58 -0.52 5.59 -8.14
C ILE A 58 -0.85 6.87 -7.39
N PRO A 59 -0.96 8.02 -8.08
CA PRO A 59 -1.41 9.26 -7.46
C PRO A 59 -2.89 9.12 -7.08
N LEU A 60 -3.23 9.55 -5.86
CA LEU A 60 -4.58 9.52 -5.36
C LEU A 60 -5.21 10.91 -5.43
N PRO A 61 -6.55 11.03 -5.53
CA PRO A 61 -7.20 12.31 -5.59
C PRO A 61 -7.09 13.05 -4.26
N VAL A 62 -6.54 14.25 -4.31
CA VAL A 62 -6.51 15.22 -3.22
C VAL A 62 -7.74 16.08 -3.33
N ILE A 63 -8.50 16.17 -2.24
CA ILE A 63 -9.72 16.98 -2.12
C ILE A 63 -9.59 17.80 -0.86
N VAL A 64 -9.33 19.10 -1.01
CA VAL A 64 -9.10 20.00 0.11
C VAL A 64 -9.99 21.24 0.01
N HIS A 65 -10.39 21.77 1.14
CA HIS A 65 -11.12 23.02 1.22
C HIS A 65 -10.29 24.06 1.96
N SER A 66 -9.90 25.10 1.22
CA SER A 66 -9.26 26.28 1.78
C SER A 66 -10.31 27.19 2.43
N PRO A 67 -10.09 27.71 3.63
CA PRO A 67 -11.00 28.68 4.25
C PRO A 67 -11.17 29.96 3.43
N GLU A 68 -10.13 30.37 2.71
CA GLU A 68 -10.12 31.63 1.94
C GLU A 68 -10.52 31.44 0.48
N ARG A 69 -10.19 30.25 -0.13
CA ARG A 69 -10.25 30.05 -1.57
C ARG A 69 -11.24 28.98 -2.03
N GLY A 70 -11.87 28.27 -1.08
CA GLY A 70 -12.86 27.23 -1.39
C GLY A 70 -12.24 25.87 -1.74
N TRP A 71 -12.96 25.08 -2.55
CA TRP A 71 -12.60 23.71 -2.86
C TRP A 71 -11.56 23.58 -3.97
N PHE A 72 -10.62 22.66 -3.74
CA PHE A 72 -9.62 22.24 -4.73
C PHE A 72 -9.62 20.73 -4.86
N VAL A 73 -9.53 20.25 -6.10
CA VAL A 73 -9.40 18.81 -6.44
C VAL A 73 -8.28 18.65 -7.46
N PHE A 74 -7.28 17.86 -7.13
CA PHE A 74 -6.13 17.61 -8.00
C PHE A 74 -5.46 16.27 -7.63
N PRO A 75 -4.64 15.68 -8.52
CA PRO A 75 -3.91 14.45 -8.21
C PRO A 75 -2.75 14.74 -7.26
N SER A 76 -2.47 13.81 -6.37
CA SER A 76 -1.36 13.93 -5.39
C SER A 76 0.03 14.07 -6.05
N SER A 77 0.18 13.65 -7.31
CA SER A 77 1.42 13.84 -8.07
C SER A 77 1.88 15.31 -8.17
N GLU A 78 0.96 16.27 -8.04
CA GLU A 78 1.28 17.69 -8.01
C GLU A 78 2.01 18.11 -6.72
N LEU A 79 1.88 17.30 -5.65
CA LEU A 79 2.54 17.53 -4.36
C LEU A 79 3.75 16.62 -4.15
N SER A 80 4.04 15.72 -5.10
CA SER A 80 5.11 14.74 -4.99
C SER A 80 6.49 15.42 -4.93
N HIS A 81 7.43 14.79 -4.23
CA HIS A 81 8.82 15.26 -4.10
C HIS A 81 8.94 16.66 -3.49
N GLY A 82 8.05 17.03 -2.56
CA GLY A 82 8.10 18.31 -1.88
C GLY A 82 7.64 19.50 -2.72
N LYS A 83 6.94 19.25 -3.84
CA LYS A 83 6.34 20.31 -4.65
C LYS A 83 5.18 20.97 -3.93
N ALA A 84 4.94 22.22 -4.25
CA ALA A 84 3.75 22.93 -3.83
C ALA A 84 2.86 23.20 -5.05
N TYR A 85 1.56 22.98 -4.90
CA TYR A 85 0.57 23.23 -5.93
C TYR A 85 -0.54 24.12 -5.37
N ASN A 86 -0.78 25.25 -6.01
CA ASN A 86 -1.77 26.25 -5.57
C ASN A 86 -1.63 26.65 -4.08
N GLY A 87 -0.41 26.71 -3.56
CA GLY A 87 -0.16 27.03 -2.15
C GLY A 87 -0.32 25.85 -1.19
N PHE A 88 -0.78 24.69 -1.67
CA PHE A 88 -0.82 23.46 -0.89
C PHE A 88 0.51 22.70 -1.01
N PHE A 89 0.93 22.06 0.08
CA PHE A 89 2.13 21.24 0.13
C PHE A 89 2.00 20.18 1.23
N ILE A 90 2.79 19.11 1.16
CA ILE A 90 2.85 18.10 2.21
C ILE A 90 3.94 18.51 3.20
N ALA A 91 3.58 18.63 4.48
CA ALA A 91 4.53 18.98 5.53
C ALA A 91 5.59 17.88 5.68
N SER A 92 6.87 18.27 5.61
CA SER A 92 8.00 17.33 5.76
C SER A 92 8.43 17.13 7.20
N SER A 93 7.94 17.95 8.15
CA SER A 93 8.31 17.88 9.56
C SER A 93 7.28 18.60 10.44
N GLY A 94 7.38 18.42 11.75
CA GLY A 94 6.52 19.09 12.73
C GLY A 94 5.25 18.31 13.08
N ALA A 95 4.32 18.98 13.75
CA ALA A 95 3.07 18.38 14.27
C ALA A 95 2.16 17.82 13.16
N TYR A 96 2.31 18.30 11.94
CA TYR A 96 1.50 17.90 10.78
C TYR A 96 2.32 17.20 9.70
N GLU A 97 3.43 16.55 10.09
CA GLU A 97 4.26 15.78 9.14
C GLU A 97 3.42 14.79 8.33
N GLY A 98 3.59 14.81 7.01
CA GLY A 98 2.86 13.96 6.07
C GLY A 98 1.42 14.40 5.81
N LYS A 99 0.98 15.55 6.31
CA LYS A 99 -0.35 16.12 6.04
C LYS A 99 -0.25 17.31 5.09
N ILE A 100 -1.35 17.57 4.38
CA ILE A 100 -1.44 18.74 3.51
C ILE A 100 -1.61 19.98 4.35
N LEU A 101 -0.76 20.96 4.10
CA LEU A 101 -0.88 22.32 4.60
C LEU A 101 -1.08 23.29 3.43
N GLU A 102 -1.65 24.43 3.74
CA GLU A 102 -1.83 25.55 2.85
C GLU A 102 -1.04 26.73 3.35
N ARG A 103 -0.32 27.41 2.46
CA ARG A 103 0.26 28.71 2.75
C ARG A 103 -0.72 29.79 2.33
N ASN A 104 -1.24 30.54 3.32
CA ASN A 104 -2.18 31.63 3.07
C ASN A 104 -1.48 32.83 2.44
N THR A 105 -2.27 33.85 2.09
CA THR A 105 -1.75 35.08 1.48
C THR A 105 -0.84 35.90 2.43
N ALA A 106 -0.96 35.68 3.74
CA ALA A 106 -0.10 36.29 4.76
C ALA A 106 1.23 35.54 4.97
N GLY A 107 1.38 34.34 4.37
CA GLY A 107 2.55 33.49 4.50
C GLY A 107 2.47 32.47 5.65
N ASP A 108 1.37 32.44 6.39
CA ASP A 108 1.18 31.47 7.46
C ASP A 108 0.79 30.10 6.93
N GLU A 109 1.25 29.07 7.62
CA GLU A 109 0.90 27.69 7.30
C GLU A 109 -0.36 27.28 8.07
N ILE A 110 -1.43 27.07 7.33
CA ILE A 110 -2.73 26.66 7.89
C ILE A 110 -3.08 25.25 7.42
N ARG A 111 -3.84 24.54 8.24
CA ARG A 111 -4.35 23.23 7.88
C ARG A 111 -5.70 23.37 7.20
N PRO A 112 -5.83 23.04 5.90
CA PRO A 112 -7.11 23.04 5.21
C PRO A 112 -7.99 21.87 5.72
N PHE A 113 -9.28 21.93 5.45
CA PHE A 113 -10.13 20.77 5.64
C PHE A 113 -9.84 19.76 4.53
N ASP A 114 -9.43 18.54 4.92
CA ASP A 114 -8.88 17.53 4.03
C ASP A 114 -9.82 16.31 3.95
N LEU A 115 -10.39 16.09 2.78
CA LEU A 115 -11.21 14.92 2.41
C LEU A 115 -10.51 14.02 1.37
N SER A 116 -9.21 14.17 1.21
CA SER A 116 -8.45 13.43 0.23
C SER A 116 -8.54 11.91 0.44
N ILE A 117 -8.55 11.18 -0.67
CA ILE A 117 -8.47 9.72 -0.63
C ILE A 117 -7.01 9.34 -0.44
N THR A 118 -6.68 8.89 0.77
CA THR A 118 -5.35 8.40 1.10
C THR A 118 -5.24 6.89 0.81
N LYS A 119 -4.02 6.37 0.84
CA LYS A 119 -3.72 4.95 0.67
C LYS A 119 -4.57 4.05 1.58
N ASN A 120 -4.69 4.43 2.86
CA ASN A 120 -5.44 3.66 3.85
C ASN A 120 -6.96 3.73 3.58
N VAL A 121 -7.47 4.90 3.21
CA VAL A 121 -8.88 5.06 2.81
C VAL A 121 -9.20 4.21 1.58
N LEU A 122 -8.34 4.24 0.55
CA LEU A 122 -8.52 3.42 -0.64
C LEU A 122 -8.47 1.93 -0.31
N GLY A 123 -7.52 1.48 0.52
CA GLY A 123 -7.43 0.10 0.98
C GLY A 123 -8.69 -0.35 1.72
N LEU A 124 -9.23 0.51 2.60
CA LEU A 124 -10.48 0.25 3.32
C LEU A 124 -11.66 0.15 2.36
N MET A 125 -11.77 1.05 1.38
CA MET A 125 -12.81 1.01 0.37
C MET A 125 -12.74 -0.29 -0.45
N LEU A 126 -11.57 -0.66 -0.94
CA LEU A 126 -11.38 -1.88 -1.72
C LEU A 126 -11.75 -3.13 -0.91
N SER A 127 -11.28 -3.24 0.34
CA SER A 127 -11.62 -4.38 1.21
C SER A 127 -13.12 -4.46 1.49
N THR A 128 -13.77 -3.32 1.71
CA THR A 128 -15.21 -3.24 1.90
C THR A 128 -15.98 -3.69 0.65
N PHE A 129 -15.57 -3.26 -0.54
CA PHE A 129 -16.20 -3.69 -1.79
C PHE A 129 -16.02 -5.19 -2.04
N ILE A 130 -14.83 -5.73 -1.77
CA ILE A 130 -14.57 -7.17 -1.89
C ILE A 130 -15.47 -7.95 -0.92
N LEU A 131 -15.51 -7.52 0.34
CA LEU A 131 -16.34 -8.16 1.35
C LEU A 131 -17.83 -8.13 0.96
N LEU A 132 -18.32 -6.96 0.53
CA LEU A 132 -19.70 -6.80 0.08
C LEU A 132 -20.01 -7.72 -1.11
N PHE A 133 -19.11 -7.80 -2.08
CA PHE A 133 -19.24 -8.69 -3.22
C PHE A 133 -19.36 -10.16 -2.81
N ILE A 134 -18.49 -10.60 -1.87
CA ILE A 134 -18.53 -11.96 -1.33
C ILE A 134 -19.88 -12.22 -0.63
N VAL A 135 -20.30 -11.32 0.25
CA VAL A 135 -21.56 -11.45 0.99
C VAL A 135 -22.76 -11.50 0.05
N LEU A 136 -22.81 -10.63 -0.97
CA LEU A 136 -23.90 -10.65 -1.95
C LEU A 136 -23.92 -11.93 -2.78
N LYS A 137 -22.76 -12.47 -3.15
CA LYS A 137 -22.65 -13.76 -3.84
C LYS A 137 -23.15 -14.91 -2.99
N LEU A 138 -22.79 -14.94 -1.71
CA LEU A 138 -23.27 -15.94 -0.76
C LEU A 138 -24.77 -15.80 -0.51
N ALA A 139 -25.27 -14.59 -0.29
CA ALA A 139 -26.69 -14.33 -0.11
C ALA A 139 -27.52 -14.82 -1.30
N ASN A 140 -27.05 -14.56 -2.53
CA ASN A 140 -27.71 -15.05 -3.74
C ASN A 140 -27.65 -16.58 -3.87
N TRP A 141 -26.55 -17.19 -3.42
CA TRP A 141 -26.46 -18.66 -3.35
C TRP A 141 -27.53 -19.24 -2.43
N TYR A 142 -27.62 -18.74 -1.18
CA TYR A 142 -28.60 -19.24 -0.20
C TYR A 142 -30.04 -18.92 -0.59
N LYS A 143 -30.30 -17.84 -1.32
CA LYS A 143 -31.62 -17.58 -1.88
C LYS A 143 -32.07 -18.67 -2.85
N ASN A 144 -31.16 -19.21 -3.66
CA ASN A 144 -31.44 -20.21 -4.67
C ASN A 144 -31.35 -21.66 -4.14
N LYS A 145 -30.60 -21.88 -3.06
CA LYS A 145 -30.29 -23.19 -2.47
C LYS A 145 -30.25 -23.10 -0.94
N PRO A 146 -31.40 -22.88 -0.27
CA PRO A 146 -31.43 -22.55 1.16
C PRO A 146 -31.02 -23.71 2.08
N LEU A 147 -31.08 -24.96 1.61
CA LEU A 147 -30.74 -26.15 2.40
C LEU A 147 -29.39 -26.80 2.03
N GLU A 148 -28.67 -26.24 1.05
CA GLU A 148 -27.39 -26.75 0.64
C GLU A 148 -26.27 -25.86 1.20
N ALA A 149 -25.28 -26.46 1.88
CA ALA A 149 -24.06 -25.75 2.24
C ALA A 149 -23.22 -25.52 0.97
N PRO A 150 -22.56 -24.34 0.85
CA PRO A 150 -21.63 -24.12 -0.24
C PRO A 150 -20.50 -25.15 -0.18
N SER A 151 -20.21 -25.81 -1.30
CA SER A 151 -19.17 -26.83 -1.41
C SER A 151 -18.04 -26.39 -2.32
N GLY A 152 -16.85 -27.01 -2.17
CA GLY A 152 -15.65 -26.68 -2.93
C GLY A 152 -15.15 -25.26 -2.63
N TRP A 153 -14.70 -24.56 -3.65
CA TRP A 153 -14.18 -23.18 -3.53
C TRP A 153 -15.14 -22.21 -2.83
N LYS A 154 -16.45 -22.36 -3.05
CA LYS A 154 -17.48 -21.52 -2.43
C LYS A 154 -17.70 -21.78 -0.93
N GLY A 155 -17.31 -22.94 -0.45
CA GLY A 155 -17.37 -23.30 0.97
C GLY A 155 -16.09 -22.97 1.75
N MET A 156 -15.07 -22.42 1.07
CA MET A 156 -13.79 -22.03 1.66
C MET A 156 -13.74 -20.53 2.02
N ILE A 157 -14.74 -19.76 1.64
CA ILE A 157 -14.95 -18.37 1.99
C ILE A 157 -15.96 -18.33 3.12
#